data_7301d7c759eeb274629126bbdd3b2524
#
_entry.id   7301d7c759eeb274629126bbdd3b2524
#
_cell.length_a   1.000
_cell.length_b   1.000
_cell.length_c   1.000
_cell.angle_alpha   90.00
_cell.angle_beta   90.00
_cell.angle_gamma   90.00
#
_symmetry.space_group_name_H-M   'P 1'
#
loop_
_entity.id
_entity.type
_entity.pdbx_description
1 polymer ?
#
loop_
_entity_poly.entity_id
_entity_poly.type
_entity_poly.pdbx_seq_one_letter_code
_entity_poly.pdbx_strand_id
1 'polypeptide(L)'
;MLLNGNLTPSQRGFQFGKELAFNHLKLTERANTSSLLRSRVFEEVLNHSKATYFSVALHVPLNPFVESVQELFALPAWDSDAFIAVMRRFNATPEMFCHRLTNVLPKFFGLRGLFFL
;
A
#
# COMPACT_ATOMS: atom_id res chain seq x y z
N MET A 1 -15.97 -14.11 2.04
CA MET A 1 -14.51 -13.97 2.23
C MET A 1 -14.08 -14.60 3.54
N LEU A 2 -13.06 -15.42 3.49
CA LEU A 2 -12.49 -16.04 4.68
C LEU A 2 -11.15 -15.37 5.01
N LEU A 3 -10.98 -14.99 6.28
CA LEU A 3 -9.75 -14.38 6.76
C LEU A 3 -9.01 -15.33 7.70
N ASN A 4 -7.69 -15.34 7.60
CA ASN A 4 -6.85 -16.02 8.56
C ASN A 4 -6.95 -15.32 9.91
N GLY A 5 -7.31 -16.06 10.97
CA GLY A 5 -7.44 -15.52 12.33
C GLY A 5 -6.15 -14.99 12.93
N ASN A 6 -4.99 -15.35 12.35
CA ASN A 6 -3.69 -14.89 12.83
C ASN A 6 -3.24 -13.55 12.24
N LEU A 7 -4.06 -12.93 11.38
CA LEU A 7 -3.73 -11.64 10.79
C LEU A 7 -3.82 -10.53 11.84
N THR A 8 -2.89 -9.58 11.76
CA THR A 8 -2.96 -8.36 12.55
C THR A 8 -4.14 -7.49 12.10
N PRO A 9 -4.62 -6.53 12.91
CA PRO A 9 -5.68 -5.62 12.49
C PRO A 9 -5.34 -4.89 11.19
N SER A 10 -4.10 -4.45 11.00
CA SER A 10 -3.68 -3.79 9.75
C SER A 10 -3.79 -4.71 8.55
N GLN A 11 -3.38 -5.96 8.70
CA GLN A 11 -3.46 -6.95 7.63
C GLN A 11 -4.91 -7.29 7.29
N ARG A 12 -5.77 -7.41 8.29
CA ARG A 12 -7.20 -7.64 8.09
C ARG A 12 -7.84 -6.46 7.36
N GLY A 13 -7.53 -5.25 7.79
CA GLY A 13 -8.01 -4.05 7.12
C GLY A 13 -7.60 -3.99 5.67
N PHE A 14 -6.35 -4.36 5.37
CA PHE A 14 -5.85 -4.40 4.00
C PHE A 14 -6.64 -5.39 3.14
N GLN A 15 -6.93 -6.58 3.66
CA GLN A 15 -7.72 -7.59 2.94
C GLN A 15 -9.16 -7.12 2.72
N PHE A 16 -9.78 -6.52 3.72
CA PHE A 16 -11.12 -5.93 3.55
C PHE A 16 -11.10 -4.81 2.51
N GLY A 17 -10.08 -3.96 2.51
CA GLY A 17 -9.94 -2.90 1.52
C GLY A 17 -9.86 -3.44 0.10
N LYS A 18 -9.15 -4.56 -0.10
CA LYS A 18 -9.08 -5.21 -1.40
C LYS A 18 -10.45 -5.74 -1.84
N GLU A 19 -11.20 -6.35 -0.92
CA GLU A 19 -12.56 -6.81 -1.24
C GLU A 19 -13.48 -5.65 -1.59
N LEU A 20 -13.38 -4.55 -0.85
CA LEU A 20 -14.12 -3.33 -1.19
C LEU A 20 -13.77 -2.82 -2.58
N ALA A 21 -12.48 -2.89 -2.96
CA ALA A 21 -12.04 -2.47 -4.29
C ALA A 21 -12.68 -3.32 -5.39
N PHE A 22 -12.68 -4.64 -5.23
CA PHE A 22 -13.31 -5.52 -6.22
C PHE A 22 -14.79 -5.23 -6.36
N ASN A 23 -15.48 -4.96 -5.26
CA ASN A 23 -16.90 -4.61 -5.30
C ASN A 23 -17.15 -3.20 -5.85
N HIS A 24 -16.43 -2.20 -5.34
CA HIS A 24 -16.64 -0.79 -5.70
C HIS A 24 -16.25 -0.51 -7.15
N LEU A 25 -15.12 -1.04 -7.60
CA LEU A 25 -14.61 -0.86 -8.97
C LEU A 25 -15.19 -1.87 -9.95
N LYS A 26 -16.02 -2.79 -9.47
CA LYS A 26 -16.65 -3.84 -10.28
C LYS A 26 -15.60 -4.69 -11.01
N LEU A 27 -14.51 -5.02 -10.33
CA LEU A 27 -13.48 -5.87 -10.87
C LEU A 27 -13.94 -7.33 -10.83
N THR A 28 -13.84 -8.03 -11.94
CA THR A 28 -14.32 -9.42 -12.04
C THR A 28 -13.18 -10.43 -12.12
N GLU A 29 -12.09 -10.05 -12.76
CA GLU A 29 -10.93 -10.92 -12.89
C GLU A 29 -9.99 -10.72 -11.70
N ARG A 30 -9.70 -11.80 -10.99
CA ARG A 30 -8.79 -11.74 -9.87
C ARG A 30 -7.95 -13.01 -9.77
N ALA A 31 -6.70 -12.84 -9.35
CA ALA A 31 -5.79 -13.96 -9.15
C ALA A 31 -6.24 -14.80 -7.94
N ASN A 32 -6.12 -16.11 -8.05
CA ASN A 32 -6.42 -17.05 -6.96
C ASN A 32 -5.38 -16.99 -5.85
N THR A 33 -4.20 -16.47 -6.14
CA THR A 33 -3.13 -16.30 -5.17
C THR A 33 -2.64 -14.86 -5.19
N SER A 34 -1.95 -14.43 -4.14
CA SER A 34 -1.32 -13.11 -4.10
C SER A 34 -0.05 -13.05 -4.95
N SER A 35 0.42 -14.16 -5.48
CA SER A 35 1.63 -14.21 -6.30
C SER A 35 1.33 -13.81 -7.74
N LEU A 36 1.84 -12.66 -8.15
CA LEU A 36 1.69 -12.15 -9.51
C LEU A 36 2.41 -13.05 -10.54
N LEU A 37 3.44 -13.79 -10.13
CA LEU A 37 4.19 -14.66 -11.00
C LEU A 37 3.36 -15.83 -11.54
N ARG A 38 2.29 -16.18 -10.86
CA ARG A 38 1.39 -17.26 -11.27
C ARG A 38 0.17 -16.77 -12.02
N SER A 39 0.00 -15.46 -12.12
CA SER A 39 -1.12 -14.90 -12.87
C SER A 39 -0.87 -15.08 -14.36
N ARG A 40 -1.84 -15.65 -15.07
CA ARG A 40 -1.72 -15.94 -16.50
C ARG A 40 -2.35 -14.88 -17.38
N VAL A 41 -3.26 -14.10 -16.80
CA VAL A 41 -4.07 -13.14 -17.53
C VAL A 41 -3.72 -11.74 -17.03
N PHE A 42 -3.41 -10.86 -17.96
CA PHE A 42 -3.07 -9.46 -17.65
C PHE A 42 -4.15 -8.79 -16.82
N GLU A 43 -5.43 -9.07 -17.12
CA GLU A 43 -6.54 -8.48 -16.36
C GLU A 43 -6.51 -8.86 -14.88
N GLU A 44 -6.14 -10.10 -14.56
CA GLU A 44 -6.00 -10.53 -13.16
C GLU A 44 -4.91 -9.72 -12.45
N VAL A 45 -3.77 -9.55 -13.09
CA VAL A 45 -2.65 -8.78 -12.54
C VAL A 45 -3.05 -7.33 -12.35
N LEU A 46 -3.68 -6.74 -13.37
CA LEU A 46 -4.11 -5.34 -13.33
C LEU A 46 -5.14 -5.11 -12.23
N ASN A 47 -6.13 -5.97 -12.13
CA ASN A 47 -7.17 -5.84 -11.11
C ASN A 47 -6.61 -6.04 -9.71
N HIS A 48 -5.68 -6.97 -9.54
CA HIS A 48 -4.98 -7.14 -8.26
C HIS A 48 -4.21 -5.87 -7.87
N SER A 49 -3.51 -5.27 -8.82
CA SER A 49 -2.78 -4.02 -8.59
C SER A 49 -3.72 -2.87 -8.23
N LYS A 50 -4.84 -2.73 -8.92
CA LYS A 50 -5.87 -1.74 -8.61
C LYS A 50 -6.43 -1.93 -7.21
N ALA A 51 -6.74 -3.16 -6.83
CA ALA A 51 -7.28 -3.48 -5.52
C ALA A 51 -6.27 -3.18 -4.41
N THR A 52 -5.00 -3.49 -4.63
CA THR A 52 -3.92 -3.20 -3.69
C THR A 52 -3.78 -1.69 -3.50
N TYR A 53 -3.72 -0.93 -4.58
CA TYR A 53 -3.63 0.54 -4.54
C TYR A 53 -4.81 1.12 -3.76
N PHE A 54 -6.02 0.70 -4.08
CA PHE A 54 -7.24 1.17 -3.44
C PHE A 54 -7.21 0.91 -1.93
N SER A 55 -6.85 -0.31 -1.54
CA SER A 55 -6.78 -0.70 -0.13
C SER A 55 -5.75 0.13 0.63
N VAL A 56 -4.55 0.29 0.08
CA VAL A 56 -3.50 1.09 0.70
C VAL A 56 -3.93 2.56 0.80
N ALA A 57 -4.57 3.09 -0.22
CA ALA A 57 -5.04 4.48 -0.22
C ALA A 57 -6.10 4.74 0.86
N LEU A 58 -6.95 3.75 1.15
CA LEU A 58 -7.92 3.85 2.23
C LEU A 58 -7.25 3.93 3.60
N HIS A 59 -6.18 3.16 3.80
CA HIS A 59 -5.51 3.06 5.09
C HIS A 59 -4.51 4.19 5.32
N VAL A 60 -3.93 4.70 4.24
CA VAL A 60 -2.87 5.72 4.30
C VAL A 60 -3.32 6.93 3.48
N PRO A 61 -4.11 7.84 4.08
CA PRO A 61 -4.63 9.01 3.36
C PRO A 61 -3.50 9.88 2.80
N LEU A 62 -3.72 10.42 1.60
CA LEU A 62 -2.69 11.09 0.83
C LEU A 62 -2.08 12.31 1.53
N ASN A 63 -2.92 13.29 1.92
CA ASN A 63 -2.42 14.55 2.43
C ASN A 63 -1.63 14.41 3.73
N PRO A 64 -2.15 13.71 4.77
CA PRO A 64 -1.36 13.48 5.99
C PRO A 64 -0.09 12.69 5.72
N PHE A 65 -0.12 11.76 4.77
CA PHE A 65 1.06 10.97 4.42
C PHE A 65 2.14 11.83 3.76
N VAL A 66 1.75 12.68 2.80
CA VAL A 66 2.69 13.59 2.14
C VAL A 66 3.34 14.53 3.15
N GLU A 67 2.55 15.10 4.07
CA GLU A 67 3.08 15.96 5.12
C GLU A 67 4.09 15.23 5.99
N SER A 68 3.77 14.01 6.40
CA SER A 68 4.66 13.20 7.24
C SER A 68 5.97 12.86 6.51
N VAL A 69 5.91 12.55 5.23
CA VAL A 69 7.11 12.27 4.43
C VAL A 69 7.94 13.53 4.23
N GLN A 70 7.31 14.69 4.05
CA GLN A 70 8.02 15.96 3.97
C GLN A 70 8.80 16.23 5.25
N GLU A 71 8.20 15.97 6.41
CA GLU A 71 8.87 16.11 7.71
C GLU A 71 10.09 15.18 7.80
N LEU A 72 9.95 13.94 7.34
CA LEU A 72 11.07 13.00 7.32
C LEU A 72 12.23 13.50 6.44
N PHE A 73 11.91 14.01 5.27
CA PHE A 73 12.94 14.50 4.33
C PHE A 73 13.56 15.81 4.79
N ALA A 74 12.91 16.54 5.68
CA ALA A 74 13.45 17.76 6.25
C ALA A 74 14.46 17.50 7.38
N LEU A 75 14.57 16.28 7.87
CA LEU A 75 15.55 15.93 8.90
C LEU A 75 16.97 16.04 8.35
N PRO A 76 17.93 16.54 9.17
CA PRO A 76 19.32 16.73 8.68
C PRO A 76 20.06 15.44 8.45
N ALA A 77 19.61 14.32 9.04
CA ALA A 77 20.20 13.00 8.86
C ALA A 77 19.11 11.94 8.95
N TRP A 78 19.42 10.75 8.44
CA TRP A 78 18.51 9.60 8.51
C TRP A 78 18.22 9.25 9.98
N ASP A 79 16.94 9.07 10.28
CA ASP A 79 16.45 8.67 11.60
C ASP A 79 15.46 7.53 11.43
N SER A 80 15.91 6.30 11.71
CA SER A 80 15.05 5.11 11.58
C SER A 80 13.86 5.15 12.54
N ASP A 81 14.04 5.71 13.73
CA ASP A 81 12.94 5.80 14.70
C ASP A 81 11.85 6.75 14.21
N ALA A 82 12.23 7.86 13.58
CA ALA A 82 11.28 8.79 12.97
C ALA A 82 10.51 8.11 11.83
N PHE A 83 11.19 7.34 11.01
CA PHE A 83 10.58 6.59 9.92
C PHE A 83 9.55 5.59 10.45
N ILE A 84 9.93 4.81 11.47
CA ILE A 84 9.04 3.83 12.09
C ILE A 84 7.85 4.53 12.75
N ALA A 85 8.06 5.68 13.37
CA ALA A 85 6.99 6.45 14.00
C ALA A 85 5.94 6.90 12.98
N VAL A 86 6.36 7.33 11.79
CA VAL A 86 5.44 7.69 10.71
C VAL A 86 4.64 6.47 10.27
N MET A 87 5.29 5.33 10.09
CA MET A 87 4.62 4.09 9.72
C MET A 87 3.56 3.70 10.76
N ARG A 88 3.88 3.81 12.04
CA ARG A 88 2.95 3.51 13.14
C ARG A 88 1.78 4.48 13.21
N ARG A 89 2.01 5.74 12.85
CA ARG A 89 0.95 6.78 12.83
C ARG A 89 -0.21 6.34 11.95
N PHE A 90 0.09 5.70 10.83
CA PHE A 90 -0.93 5.23 9.88
C PHE A 90 -1.35 3.78 10.15
N ASN A 91 -0.84 3.16 11.19
CA ASN A 91 -1.11 1.75 11.50
C ASN A 91 -0.89 0.87 10.26
N ALA A 92 0.15 1.16 9.53
CA ALA A 92 0.48 0.48 8.29
C ALA A 92 1.53 -0.61 8.52
N THR A 93 1.42 -1.71 7.77
CA THR A 93 2.51 -2.68 7.71
C THR A 93 3.66 -2.09 6.88
N PRO A 94 4.90 -2.58 7.06
CA PRO A 94 6.01 -2.12 6.23
C PRO A 94 5.73 -2.22 4.73
N GLU A 95 5.06 -3.29 4.31
CA GLU A 95 4.69 -3.50 2.91
C GLU A 95 3.73 -2.43 2.41
N MET A 96 2.68 -2.15 3.17
CA MET A 96 1.71 -1.09 2.83
C MET A 96 2.38 0.27 2.74
N PHE A 97 3.25 0.57 3.69
CA PHE A 97 3.96 1.85 3.75
C PHE A 97 4.88 2.03 2.54
N CYS A 98 5.68 1.01 2.22
CA CYS A 98 6.57 1.04 1.06
C CYS A 98 5.78 1.15 -0.25
N HIS A 99 4.66 0.46 -0.35
CA HIS A 99 3.78 0.54 -1.51
C HIS A 99 3.26 1.97 -1.70
N ARG A 100 2.84 2.61 -0.61
CA ARG A 100 2.34 3.99 -0.67
C ARG A 100 3.46 4.96 -1.06
N LEU A 101 4.68 4.76 -0.53
CA LEU A 101 5.84 5.56 -0.92
C LEU A 101 6.11 5.46 -2.42
N THR A 102 6.06 4.26 -2.97
CA THR A 102 6.28 4.03 -4.40
C THR A 102 5.32 4.86 -5.26
N ASN A 103 4.09 5.03 -4.81
CA ASN A 103 3.09 5.80 -5.55
C ASN A 103 3.21 7.31 -5.33
N VAL A 104 3.67 7.73 -4.15
CA VAL A 104 3.68 9.14 -3.75
C VAL A 104 4.97 9.86 -4.15
N LEU A 105 6.11 9.21 -3.98
CA LEU A 105 7.41 9.85 -4.21
C LEU A 105 7.60 10.38 -5.63
N PRO A 106 7.26 9.64 -6.70
CA PRO A 106 7.41 10.19 -8.04
C PRO A 106 6.54 11.41 -8.29
N LYS A 107 5.32 11.39 -7.80
CA LYS A 107 4.32 12.42 -8.09
C LYS A 107 4.55 13.70 -7.30
N PHE A 108 4.88 13.60 -6.00
CA PHE A 108 4.95 14.75 -5.11
C PHE A 108 6.37 15.20 -4.80
N PHE A 109 7.36 14.34 -4.98
CA PHE A 109 8.76 14.64 -4.66
C PHE A 109 9.70 14.51 -5.85
N GLY A 110 9.20 14.08 -7.01
CA GLY A 110 10.01 13.96 -8.22
C GLY A 110 11.03 12.82 -8.20
N LEU A 111 10.96 11.92 -7.22
CA LEU A 111 11.89 10.80 -7.07
C LEU A 111 11.38 9.60 -7.86
N ARG A 112 12.00 9.30 -9.00
CA ARG A 112 11.51 8.28 -9.93
C ARG A 112 12.35 7.03 -9.99
N GLY A 113 13.51 7.01 -9.39
CA GLY A 113 14.40 5.87 -9.43
C GLY A 113 14.26 4.89 -8.27
N LEU A 114 13.25 5.06 -7.43
CA LEU A 114 13.06 4.23 -6.24
C LEU A 114 12.11 3.07 -6.51
N PHE A 115 12.49 1.90 -6.01
CA PHE A 115 11.64 0.73 -5.98
C PHE A 115 11.95 -0.10 -4.74
N PHE A 116 10.98 -0.90 -4.31
CA PHE A 116 11.10 -1.75 -3.13
C PHE A 116 10.98 -3.21 -3.56
N LEU A 117 11.90 -4.00 -3.09
CA LEU A 117 11.94 -5.44 -3.35
C LEU A 117 11.38 -6.24 -2.18
#